data_50561f01bc460384086755675109e519
#
_entry.id   50561f01bc460384086755675109e519
#
_cell.length_a   1.000
_cell.length_b   1.000
_cell.length_c   1.000
_cell.angle_alpha   90.00
_cell.angle_beta   90.00
_cell.angle_gamma   90.00
#
_symmetry.space_group_name_H-M   'P 1'
#
loop_
_entity.id
_entity.type
_entity.pdbx_description
1 polymer ?
#
loop_
_entity_poly.entity_id
_entity_poly.type
_entity_poly.pdbx_seq_one_letter_code
_entity_poly.pdbx_strand_id
1 'polypeptide(L)' 'PDTNYWHYSLQLNTYKYILQKKYNINIETMYLVCLHPDNKNDNFILYKVVELQDELNTLFS' A
#
# COMPACT_ATOMS: atom_id res chain seq x y z
N PRO A 1 -1.46 13.98 8.53
CA PRO A 1 -2.04 12.87 8.17
C PRO A 1 -1.18 12.06 7.44
N ASP A 2 -0.33 12.37 6.93
CA ASP A 2 0.02 11.91 5.94
C ASP A 2 1.32 11.23 5.97
N THR A 3 2.14 11.30 7.09
CA THR A 3 3.31 10.52 7.35
C THR A 3 2.95 9.04 7.46
N ASN A 4 1.84 8.72 8.15
CA ASN A 4 1.39 7.34 8.25
C ASN A 4 0.96 6.77 6.92
N TYR A 5 0.26 7.56 6.12
CA TYR A 5 -0.13 7.12 4.78
C TYR A 5 1.10 6.78 3.95
N TRP A 6 2.12 7.62 3.97
CA TRP A 6 3.32 7.38 3.19
C TRP A 6 4.10 6.17 3.70
N HIS A 7 4.16 6.00 5.03
CA HIS A 7 4.80 4.84 5.61
C HIS A 7 4.11 3.55 5.19
N TYR A 8 2.79 3.50 5.27
CA TYR A 8 2.04 2.32 4.90
C TYR A 8 2.09 2.08 3.39
N SER A 9 2.04 3.15 2.61
CA SER A 9 2.13 3.02 1.16
C SER A 9 3.48 2.46 0.74
N LEU A 10 4.54 2.92 1.36
CA LEU A 10 5.88 2.42 1.07
C LEU A 10 6.00 0.95 1.48
N GLN A 11 5.49 0.58 2.64
CA GLN A 11 5.51 -0.80 3.10
C GLN A 11 4.75 -1.72 2.16
N LEU A 12 3.55 -1.32 1.75
CA LEU A 12 2.74 -2.13 0.85
C LEU A 12 3.39 -2.25 -0.52
N ASN A 13 3.97 -1.17 -1.01
CA ASN A 13 4.70 -1.22 -2.28
C ASN A 13 5.91 -2.14 -2.19
N THR A 14 6.58 -2.16 -1.04
CA THR A 14 7.71 -3.07 -0.82
C THR A 14 7.24 -4.51 -0.86
N TYR A 15 6.12 -4.83 -0.22
CA TYR A 15 5.55 -6.16 -0.29
C TYR A 15 5.15 -6.54 -1.70
N LYS A 16 4.53 -5.61 -2.43
CA LYS A 16 4.17 -5.85 -3.82
C LYS A 16 5.41 -6.14 -4.66
N TYR A 17 6.46 -5.37 -4.47
CA TYR A 17 7.72 -5.57 -5.18
C TYR A 17 8.26 -6.98 -4.94
N ILE A 18 8.32 -7.41 -3.69
CA ILE A 18 8.82 -8.73 -3.34
C ILE A 18 7.96 -9.83 -3.95
N LEU A 19 6.64 -9.69 -3.84
CA LEU A 19 5.72 -10.70 -4.35
C LEU A 19 5.81 -10.83 -5.85
N GLN A 20 5.91 -9.71 -6.55
CA GLN A 20 6.02 -9.73 -8.00
C GLN A 20 7.34 -10.32 -8.46
N LYS A 21 8.43 -9.99 -7.78
CA LYS A 21 9.74 -10.50 -8.16
C LYS A 21 9.93 -11.96 -7.82
N LYS A 22 9.50 -12.35 -6.62
CA LYS A 22 9.79 -13.68 -6.11
C LYS A 22 8.79 -14.73 -6.59
N TYR A 23 7.52 -14.34 -6.69
CA TYR A 23 6.45 -15.29 -7.00
C TYR A 23 5.78 -15.04 -8.35
N ASN A 24 6.26 -14.05 -9.09
CA ASN A 24 5.72 -13.71 -10.40
C ASN A 24 4.22 -13.42 -10.34
N ILE A 25 3.78 -12.79 -9.27
CA ILE A 25 2.39 -12.40 -9.08
C ILE A 25 2.21 -10.98 -9.60
N ASN A 26 1.13 -10.74 -10.32
CA ASN A 26 0.81 -9.40 -10.81
C ASN A 26 -0.21 -8.76 -9.89
N ILE A 27 0.19 -7.68 -9.22
CA ILE A 27 -0.67 -6.93 -8.32
C ILE A 27 -0.92 -5.57 -8.96
N GLU A 28 -2.19 -5.26 -9.25
CA GLU A 28 -2.50 -4.03 -9.97
C GLU A 28 -2.73 -2.86 -9.03
N THR A 29 -3.49 -3.08 -7.96
CA THR A 29 -3.88 -1.98 -7.07
C THR A 29 -3.90 -2.46 -5.64
N MET A 30 -3.53 -1.56 -4.74
CA MET A 30 -3.60 -1.83 -3.30
C MET A 30 -4.34 -0.70 -2.62
N TYR A 31 -5.01 -1.03 -1.52
CA TYR A 31 -5.79 -0.06 -0.76
C TYR A 31 -5.42 -0.12 0.71
N LEU A 32 -5.47 1.05 1.34
CA LEU A 32 -5.39 1.18 2.79
C LEU A 32 -6.80 1.36 3.32
N VAL A 33 -7.16 0.55 4.30
CA VAL A 33 -8.47 0.65 4.94
C VAL A 33 -8.28 1.34 6.27
N CYS A 34 -8.95 2.47 6.45
CA CYS A 34 -8.91 3.20 7.69
C CYS A 34 -10.22 2.98 8.44
N LEU A 35 -10.13 2.35 9.59
CA LEU A 35 -11.28 2.08 10.43
C LEU A 35 -11.36 3.12 11.54
N HIS A 36 -12.59 3.58 11.80
CA HIS A 36 -12.82 4.53 12.87
C HIS A 36 -13.45 3.78 14.04
N PRO A 37 -12.74 3.60 15.14
CA PRO A 37 -13.25 2.80 16.27
C PRO A 37 -14.51 3.36 16.86
N ASP A 38 -14.72 4.66 16.76
CA ASP A 38 -15.91 5.30 17.31
C ASP A 38 -17.07 5.35 16.34
N ASN A 39 -16.91 4.77 15.18
CA ASN A 39 -17.94 4.82 14.16
C ASN A 39 -18.99 3.75 14.41
N LYS A 40 -20.18 4.16 14.78
CA LYS A 40 -21.25 3.23 15.12
C LYS A 40 -21.87 2.57 13.90
N ASN A 41 -21.54 3.02 12.73
CA ASN A 41 -22.09 2.51 11.47
C ASN A 41 -21.15 1.58 10.75
N ASP A 42 -20.06 1.16 11.38
CA ASP A 42 -19.06 0.27 10.79
C ASP A 42 -18.50 0.82 9.48
N ASN A 43 -18.41 2.13 9.37
CA ASN A 43 -17.86 2.76 8.17
C ASN A 43 -16.35 2.71 8.20
N PHE A 44 -15.79 2.71 7.00
CA PHE A 44 -14.34 2.78 6.83
C PHE A 44 -14.04 3.67 5.63
N ILE A 45 -12.80 4.11 5.53
CA ILE A 45 -12.35 4.90 4.40
C ILE A 45 -11.29 4.09 3.66
N LEU A 46 -11.44 4.01 2.35
CA LEU A 46 -10.45 3.36 1.50
C LEU A 46 -9.57 4.42 0.86
N TYR A 47 -8.28 4.27 1.05
CA TYR A 47 -7.29 5.11 0.39
C TYR A 47 -6.54 4.27 -0.62
N LYS A 48 -6.55 4.68 -1.86
CA LYS A 48 -5.74 4.01 -2.88
C LYS A 48 -4.27 4.27 -2.57
N VAL A 49 -3.49 3.20 -2.55
CA VAL A 49 -2.05 3.31 -2.29
C VAL A 49 -1.37 3.86 -3.52
N VAL A 50 -0.49 4.85 -3.32
CA VAL A 50 0.26 5.43 -4.43
C VAL A 50 1.23 4.39 -4.98
N GLU A 51 1.41 4.41 -6.29
CA GLU A 51 2.29 3.46 -6.96
C GLU A 51 3.74 3.95 -6.85
N LEU A 52 4.61 3.12 -6.29
CA LEU A 52 6.01 3.44 -6.05
C LEU A 52 6.95 2.38 -6.61
N GLN A 53 6.49 1.57 -7.56
CA GLN A 53 7.28 0.44 -8.04
C GLN A 53 8.53 0.89 -8.79
N ASP A 54 8.45 1.99 -9.53
CA ASP A 54 9.61 2.48 -10.26
C ASP A 54 10.69 2.94 -9.29
N GLU A 55 10.29 3.61 -8.22
CA GLU A 55 11.23 4.06 -7.20
C GLU A 55 11.89 2.89 -6.50
N LEU A 56 11.11 1.87 -6.16
CA LEU A 56 11.66 0.67 -5.54
C LEU A 56 12.56 -0.10 -6.48
N ASN A 57 12.19 -0.18 -7.74
CA ASN A 57 13.02 -0.86 -8.72
C ASN A 57 14.38 -0.18 -8.86
N THR A 58 14.40 1.14 -8.83
CA THR A 58 15.65 1.90 -8.86
C THR A 58 16.47 1.65 -7.60
N LEU A 59 15.80 1.61 -6.45
CA LEU A 59 16.46 1.44 -5.17
C LEU A 59 17.08 0.05 -5.03
N PHE A 60 16.40 -0.98 -5.51
CA PHE A 60 16.81 -2.38 -5.31
C PHE A 60 17.50 -3.01 -6.52
N SER A 61 17.69 -2.26 -7.58
CA SER A 61 18.32 -2.83 -8.78
C SER A 61 19.86 -2.82 -8.74
#